data_d4815855749132deb71a97d19f30d028
#
_entry.id   d4815855749132deb71a97d19f30d028
#
_cell.length_a   1.000
_cell.length_b   1.000
_cell.length_c   1.000
_cell.angle_alpha   90.00
_cell.angle_beta   90.00
_cell.angle_gamma   90.00
#
_symmetry.space_group_name_H-M   'P 1'
#
loop_
_entity.id
_entity.type
_entity.pdbx_description
1 polymer ?
#
loop_
_entity_poly.entity_id
_entity_poly.type
_entity_poly.pdbx_seq_one_letter_code
_entity_poly.pdbx_strand_id
1 'polypeptide(L)'
;MTPTAEEPRPAVPYGTPESPRIAVRGEAHLEVDPEIARIGITVSARGTDRREALADLTRRNATAMDLVKSYGDAVERLETGAFSISPELTRHGRGERIRAYHGRVHLTAELTDFTALGELTTRLADLDLTRVDGPWWALRPDSPSHRQARQQAVREAVQRAREYAEALGTTLAALVELADIGAENTQPYPAAPGRAMRSMSFAGGAPEEAAPLDLEPERQHVYAQVNARFTMAPPEL
;
A
#
# COMPACT_ATOMS: atom_id res chain seq x y z
N MET A 1 -37.10 -35.68 24.08
CA MET A 1 -36.06 -35.77 23.03
C MET A 1 -34.76 -35.21 23.61
N THR A 2 -33.89 -36.10 24.02
CA THR A 2 -32.60 -35.77 24.63
C THR A 2 -31.62 -35.45 23.47
N PRO A 3 -30.88 -34.33 23.48
CA PRO A 3 -29.89 -34.08 22.45
C PRO A 3 -28.77 -35.10 22.60
N THR A 4 -28.50 -35.82 21.52
CA THR A 4 -27.34 -36.72 21.40
C THR A 4 -26.08 -35.87 21.52
N ALA A 5 -25.30 -36.11 22.56
CA ALA A 5 -23.99 -35.48 22.72
C ALA A 5 -23.10 -35.90 21.53
N GLU A 6 -22.69 -34.94 20.74
CA GLU A 6 -21.74 -35.13 19.66
C GLU A 6 -20.40 -35.56 20.29
N GLU A 7 -19.99 -36.82 20.03
CA GLU A 7 -18.71 -37.33 20.50
C GLU A 7 -17.60 -36.42 19.98
N PRO A 8 -16.66 -35.97 20.84
CA PRO A 8 -15.55 -35.13 20.38
C PRO A 8 -14.74 -35.91 19.36
N ARG A 9 -14.61 -35.36 18.15
CA ARG A 9 -13.75 -35.92 17.10
C ARG A 9 -12.36 -36.12 17.68
N PRO A 10 -11.76 -37.31 17.55
CA PRO A 10 -10.41 -37.55 18.04
C PRO A 10 -9.47 -36.55 17.36
N ALA A 11 -8.67 -35.85 18.17
CA ALA A 11 -7.61 -34.98 17.65
C ALA A 11 -6.73 -35.81 16.71
N VAL A 12 -6.65 -35.43 15.43
CA VAL A 12 -5.80 -36.14 14.47
C VAL A 12 -4.36 -36.06 14.97
N PRO A 13 -3.70 -37.19 15.29
CA PRO A 13 -2.35 -37.16 15.84
C PRO A 13 -1.40 -36.52 14.82
N TYR A 14 -0.38 -35.82 15.31
CA TYR A 14 0.61 -35.11 14.50
C TYR A 14 1.43 -36.01 13.54
N GLY A 15 1.22 -37.28 13.56
CA GLY A 15 1.83 -38.32 12.74
C GLY A 15 1.82 -39.64 13.50
N THR A 16 2.08 -40.73 12.81
CA THR A 16 2.31 -42.07 13.39
C THR A 16 3.69 -42.55 12.98
N PRO A 17 4.27 -43.55 13.66
CA PRO A 17 5.55 -44.12 13.23
C PRO A 17 5.54 -44.59 11.75
N GLU A 18 4.38 -45.09 11.27
CA GLU A 18 4.20 -45.57 9.89
C GLU A 18 3.94 -44.44 8.88
N SER A 19 3.51 -43.26 9.35
CA SER A 19 3.25 -42.08 8.51
C SER A 19 3.63 -40.82 9.28
N PRO A 20 4.94 -40.59 9.48
CA PRO A 20 5.44 -39.40 10.16
C PRO A 20 5.06 -38.14 9.38
N ARG A 21 4.89 -37.04 10.09
CA ARG A 21 4.56 -35.74 9.49
C ARG A 21 5.68 -34.74 9.70
N ILE A 22 5.87 -33.90 8.70
CA ILE A 22 6.72 -32.72 8.78
C ILE A 22 5.89 -31.47 8.52
N ALA A 23 6.11 -30.44 9.33
CA ALA A 23 5.54 -29.12 9.13
C ALA A 23 6.68 -28.14 8.82
N VAL A 24 6.52 -27.41 7.73
CA VAL A 24 7.50 -26.43 7.26
C VAL A 24 6.80 -25.13 6.91
N ARG A 25 7.59 -24.06 6.89
CA ARG A 25 7.20 -22.75 6.36
C ARG A 25 7.97 -22.51 5.08
N GLY A 26 7.28 -22.08 4.02
CA GLY A 26 7.89 -21.56 2.82
C GLY A 26 7.73 -20.05 2.76
N GLU A 27 8.75 -19.36 2.33
CA GLU A 27 8.82 -17.90 2.26
C GLU A 27 9.33 -17.47 0.90
N ALA A 28 8.85 -16.32 0.43
CA ALA A 28 9.38 -15.67 -0.76
C ALA A 28 9.48 -14.18 -0.53
N HIS A 29 10.56 -13.62 -1.00
CA HIS A 29 10.80 -12.19 -1.03
C HIS A 29 11.22 -11.81 -2.43
N LEU A 30 10.43 -10.93 -3.07
CA LEU A 30 10.74 -10.42 -4.41
C LEU A 30 10.98 -8.92 -4.31
N GLU A 31 11.96 -8.44 -5.05
CA GLU A 31 12.16 -7.02 -5.34
C GLU A 31 11.78 -6.78 -6.79
N VAL A 32 10.81 -5.92 -7.01
CA VAL A 32 10.25 -5.63 -8.34
C VAL A 32 10.13 -4.12 -8.55
N ASP A 33 10.18 -3.70 -9.79
CA ASP A 33 9.95 -2.30 -10.12
C ASP A 33 8.49 -1.93 -9.86
N PRO A 34 8.19 -0.68 -9.43
CA PRO A 34 6.82 -0.24 -9.23
C PRO A 34 6.06 -0.19 -10.55
N GLU A 35 4.75 -0.39 -10.49
CA GLU A 35 3.86 -0.32 -11.66
C GLU A 35 3.12 1.01 -11.75
N ILE A 36 2.96 1.67 -10.60
CA ILE A 36 2.28 2.96 -10.47
C ILE A 36 3.03 3.85 -9.48
N ALA A 37 2.91 5.15 -9.72
CA ALA A 37 3.29 6.19 -8.76
C ALA A 37 2.05 7.01 -8.38
N ARG A 38 1.85 7.20 -7.09
CA ARG A 38 0.76 8.02 -6.56
C ARG A 38 1.31 9.34 -6.07
N ILE A 39 0.65 10.46 -6.43
CA ILE A 39 0.92 11.79 -5.87
C ILE A 39 -0.34 12.35 -5.21
N GLY A 40 -0.14 13.11 -4.14
CA GLY A 40 -1.17 13.89 -3.49
C GLY A 40 -1.01 15.37 -3.86
N ILE A 41 -2.09 15.99 -4.31
CA ILE A 41 -2.11 17.40 -4.71
C ILE A 41 -3.06 18.12 -3.78
N THR A 42 -2.56 19.08 -3.03
CA THR A 42 -3.35 19.92 -2.14
C THR A 42 -3.44 21.32 -2.70
N VAL A 43 -4.64 21.71 -3.12
CA VAL A 43 -4.92 23.07 -3.60
C VAL A 43 -5.55 23.86 -2.46
N SER A 44 -5.03 25.05 -2.20
CA SER A 44 -5.50 25.94 -1.14
C SER A 44 -5.98 27.27 -1.73
N ALA A 45 -6.89 27.93 -1.01
CA ALA A 45 -7.35 29.27 -1.33
C ALA A 45 -7.62 30.07 -0.05
N ARG A 46 -7.57 31.38 -0.14
CA ARG A 46 -7.86 32.29 0.97
C ARG A 46 -8.71 33.46 0.46
N GLY A 47 -9.73 33.83 1.19
CA GLY A 47 -10.58 34.98 0.88
C GLY A 47 -11.01 35.71 2.14
N THR A 48 -11.46 36.96 1.98
CA THR A 48 -11.98 37.78 3.08
C THR A 48 -13.35 37.29 3.51
N ASP A 49 -14.10 36.69 2.62
CA ASP A 49 -15.37 36.00 2.91
C ASP A 49 -15.39 34.57 2.34
N ARG A 50 -16.41 33.81 2.77
CA ARG A 50 -16.55 32.38 2.40
C ARG A 50 -16.77 32.18 0.89
N ARG A 51 -17.51 33.07 0.22
CA ARG A 51 -17.83 32.93 -1.20
C ARG A 51 -16.60 33.21 -2.06
N GLU A 52 -15.86 34.24 -1.69
CA GLU A 52 -14.59 34.58 -2.34
C GLU A 52 -13.58 33.42 -2.22
N ALA A 53 -13.38 32.91 -1.02
CA ALA A 53 -12.48 31.76 -0.79
C ALA A 53 -12.93 30.52 -1.58
N LEU A 54 -14.23 30.24 -1.66
CA LEU A 54 -14.77 29.13 -2.43
C LEU A 54 -14.59 29.33 -3.95
N ALA A 55 -14.87 30.53 -4.45
CA ALA A 55 -14.70 30.86 -5.88
C ALA A 55 -13.22 30.72 -6.31
N ASP A 56 -12.27 31.24 -5.50
CA ASP A 56 -10.84 31.10 -5.76
C ASP A 56 -10.41 29.64 -5.71
N LEU A 57 -10.86 28.87 -4.70
CA LEU A 57 -10.56 27.44 -4.61
C LEU A 57 -11.06 26.67 -5.84
N THR A 58 -12.30 26.94 -6.27
CA THR A 58 -12.87 26.29 -7.47
C THR A 58 -12.05 26.55 -8.71
N ARG A 59 -11.63 27.79 -8.94
CA ARG A 59 -10.80 28.17 -10.08
C ARG A 59 -9.44 27.45 -10.04
N ARG A 60 -8.74 27.51 -8.90
CA ARG A 60 -7.42 26.86 -8.73
C ARG A 60 -7.51 25.34 -8.87
N ASN A 61 -8.54 24.74 -8.28
CA ASN A 61 -8.78 23.32 -8.41
C ASN A 61 -9.02 22.91 -9.87
N ALA A 62 -9.80 23.69 -10.62
CA ALA A 62 -10.01 23.45 -12.06
C ALA A 62 -8.68 23.48 -12.81
N THR A 63 -7.83 24.50 -12.58
CA THR A 63 -6.51 24.61 -13.20
C THR A 63 -5.63 23.40 -12.89
N ALA A 64 -5.57 22.94 -11.63
CA ALA A 64 -4.79 21.78 -11.25
C ALA A 64 -5.34 20.49 -11.89
N MET A 65 -6.66 20.29 -11.89
CA MET A 65 -7.29 19.14 -12.52
C MET A 65 -7.08 19.11 -14.03
N ASP A 66 -7.19 20.25 -14.72
CA ASP A 66 -7.00 20.36 -16.16
C ASP A 66 -5.53 20.07 -16.54
N LEU A 67 -4.59 20.54 -15.71
CA LEU A 67 -3.18 20.20 -15.88
C LEU A 67 -2.94 18.70 -15.75
N VAL A 68 -3.46 18.05 -14.71
CA VAL A 68 -3.32 16.59 -14.55
C VAL A 68 -3.94 15.84 -15.73
N LYS A 69 -5.16 16.22 -16.15
CA LYS A 69 -5.86 15.60 -17.28
C LYS A 69 -5.14 15.78 -18.61
N SER A 70 -4.36 16.84 -18.77
CA SER A 70 -3.61 17.10 -20.00
C SER A 70 -2.54 16.06 -20.31
N TYR A 71 -2.16 15.23 -19.31
CA TYR A 71 -1.21 14.13 -19.48
C TYR A 71 -1.86 12.84 -20.00
N GLY A 72 -3.17 12.83 -20.22
CA GLY A 72 -3.88 11.74 -20.90
C GLY A 72 -3.61 10.37 -20.27
N ASP A 73 -3.14 9.43 -21.10
CA ASP A 73 -2.93 8.02 -20.73
C ASP A 73 -1.82 7.81 -19.70
N ALA A 74 -0.94 8.79 -19.46
CA ALA A 74 0.05 8.72 -18.40
C ALA A 74 -0.59 8.75 -17.00
N VAL A 75 -1.81 9.31 -16.87
CA VAL A 75 -2.60 9.37 -15.64
C VAL A 75 -3.68 8.30 -15.68
N GLU A 76 -3.46 7.22 -14.97
CA GLU A 76 -4.43 6.11 -14.90
C GLU A 76 -5.67 6.48 -14.07
N ARG A 77 -5.47 7.29 -13.00
CA ARG A 77 -6.53 7.63 -12.07
C ARG A 77 -6.36 9.05 -11.53
N LEU A 78 -7.44 9.80 -11.48
CA LEU A 78 -7.52 11.09 -10.80
C LEU A 78 -8.78 11.13 -9.93
N GLU A 79 -8.59 11.35 -8.64
CA GLU A 79 -9.69 11.39 -7.66
C GLU A 79 -9.65 12.68 -6.83
N THR A 80 -10.83 13.18 -6.51
CA THR A 80 -10.99 14.24 -5.52
C THR A 80 -11.32 13.63 -4.17
N GLY A 81 -10.47 13.89 -3.21
CA GLY A 81 -10.63 13.44 -1.82
C GLY A 81 -11.32 14.49 -0.94
N ALA A 82 -10.70 14.82 0.18
CA ALA A 82 -11.28 15.72 1.16
C ALA A 82 -11.34 17.18 0.67
N PHE A 83 -12.46 17.83 0.95
CA PHE A 83 -12.66 19.27 0.80
C PHE A 83 -12.96 19.89 2.16
N SER A 84 -12.43 21.07 2.41
CA SER A 84 -12.75 21.85 3.61
C SER A 84 -12.73 23.35 3.34
N ILE A 85 -13.56 24.09 4.07
CA ILE A 85 -13.50 25.57 4.16
C ILE A 85 -13.73 25.97 5.60
N SER A 86 -12.78 26.68 6.19
CA SER A 86 -12.78 27.04 7.61
C SER A 86 -12.48 28.52 7.82
N PRO A 87 -13.07 29.16 8.82
CA PRO A 87 -12.72 30.53 9.20
C PRO A 87 -11.36 30.58 9.90
N GLU A 88 -10.58 31.61 9.60
CA GLU A 88 -9.40 32.02 10.36
C GLU A 88 -9.83 33.09 11.36
N LEU A 89 -9.63 32.81 12.65
CA LEU A 89 -9.98 33.74 13.73
C LEU A 89 -8.80 34.62 14.12
N THR A 90 -9.05 35.86 14.48
CA THR A 90 -8.01 36.76 15.04
C THR A 90 -7.70 36.35 16.48
N ARG A 91 -6.40 36.26 16.84
CA ARG A 91 -5.94 35.83 18.16
C ARG A 91 -5.88 36.96 19.23
N HIS A 92 -6.32 38.19 18.92
CA HIS A 92 -6.15 39.32 19.86
C HIS A 92 -7.50 39.90 20.31
N GLY A 93 -7.75 39.89 21.62
CA GLY A 93 -8.78 40.66 22.33
C GLY A 93 -10.06 39.85 22.67
N ARG A 94 -10.92 40.51 23.48
CA ARG A 94 -12.23 40.00 23.97
C ARG A 94 -13.24 39.93 22.83
N GLY A 95 -13.13 38.97 21.95
CA GLY A 95 -14.07 38.69 20.88
C GLY A 95 -13.36 38.07 19.68
N GLU A 96 -13.72 36.81 19.37
CA GLU A 96 -13.27 36.12 18.18
C GLU A 96 -13.89 36.80 16.97
N ARG A 97 -13.06 37.41 16.11
CA ARG A 97 -13.49 37.93 14.79
C ARG A 97 -12.88 37.11 13.68
N ILE A 98 -13.69 36.81 12.69
CA ILE A 98 -13.22 36.13 11.47
C ILE A 98 -12.36 37.12 10.69
N ARG A 99 -11.12 36.72 10.41
CA ARG A 99 -10.13 37.49 9.65
C ARG A 99 -10.14 37.13 8.17
N ALA A 100 -10.28 35.83 7.88
CA ALA A 100 -10.29 35.28 6.55
C ALA A 100 -10.98 33.89 6.55
N TYR A 101 -11.20 33.35 5.37
CA TYR A 101 -11.58 31.96 5.16
C TYR A 101 -10.48 31.24 4.41
N HIS A 102 -10.15 30.03 4.84
CA HIS A 102 -9.24 29.12 4.15
C HIS A 102 -10.02 27.98 3.53
N GLY A 103 -9.91 27.83 2.23
CA GLY A 103 -10.39 26.68 1.47
C GLY A 103 -9.23 25.71 1.19
N ARG A 104 -9.52 24.42 1.19
CA ARG A 104 -8.58 23.37 0.80
C ARG A 104 -9.32 22.23 0.12
N VAL A 105 -8.74 21.71 -0.96
CA VAL A 105 -9.15 20.48 -1.61
C VAL A 105 -7.92 19.58 -1.82
N HIS A 106 -8.11 18.29 -1.66
CA HIS A 106 -7.07 17.30 -1.88
C HIS A 106 -7.45 16.44 -3.09
N LEU A 107 -6.50 16.31 -4.02
CA LEU A 107 -6.61 15.41 -5.17
C LEU A 107 -5.56 14.31 -5.03
N THR A 108 -5.85 13.15 -5.59
CA THR A 108 -4.90 12.05 -5.72
C THR A 108 -4.82 11.68 -7.20
N ALA A 109 -3.60 11.60 -7.73
CA ALA A 109 -3.36 11.10 -9.08
C ALA A 109 -2.46 9.87 -9.03
N GLU A 110 -2.79 8.85 -9.85
CA GLU A 110 -1.97 7.67 -10.07
C GLU A 110 -1.45 7.69 -11.50
N LEU A 111 -0.14 7.56 -11.66
CA LEU A 111 0.55 7.62 -12.95
C LEU A 111 1.29 6.32 -13.22
N THR A 112 1.37 5.98 -14.50
CA THR A 112 2.09 4.81 -15.03
C THR A 112 3.34 5.20 -15.80
N ASP A 113 3.42 6.44 -16.28
CA ASP A 113 4.59 7.02 -16.92
C ASP A 113 5.36 7.89 -15.92
N PHE A 114 6.55 7.44 -15.53
CA PHE A 114 7.35 8.08 -14.50
C PHE A 114 8.15 9.28 -15.04
N THR A 115 8.36 9.35 -16.35
CA THR A 115 8.91 10.55 -16.99
C THR A 115 7.89 11.68 -16.96
N ALA A 116 6.65 11.38 -17.35
CA ALA A 116 5.52 12.30 -17.25
C ALA A 116 5.24 12.72 -15.80
N LEU A 117 5.49 11.84 -14.82
CA LEU A 117 5.36 12.16 -13.40
C LEU A 117 6.27 13.30 -12.96
N GLY A 118 7.57 13.25 -13.33
CA GLY A 118 8.55 14.28 -12.98
C GLY A 118 8.15 15.64 -13.55
N GLU A 119 7.74 15.67 -14.81
CA GLU A 119 7.26 16.90 -15.48
C GLU A 119 5.98 17.43 -14.83
N LEU A 120 4.97 16.57 -14.63
CA LEU A 120 3.72 16.96 -14.00
C LEU A 120 3.92 17.50 -12.59
N THR A 121 4.76 16.84 -11.79
CA THR A 121 5.04 17.25 -10.40
C THR A 121 5.66 18.65 -10.37
N THR A 122 6.62 18.93 -11.26
CA THR A 122 7.24 20.25 -11.38
C THR A 122 6.21 21.31 -11.76
N ARG A 123 5.41 21.06 -12.79
CA ARG A 123 4.37 22.01 -13.25
C ARG A 123 3.27 22.25 -12.22
N LEU A 124 2.90 21.23 -11.44
CA LEU A 124 1.93 21.38 -10.34
C LEU A 124 2.52 22.21 -9.19
N ALA A 125 3.82 22.04 -8.89
CA ALA A 125 4.50 22.81 -7.86
C ALA A 125 4.62 24.31 -8.19
N ASP A 126 4.62 24.66 -9.48
CA ASP A 126 4.62 26.05 -9.95
C ASP A 126 3.24 26.74 -9.82
N LEU A 127 2.17 25.99 -9.57
CA LEU A 127 0.85 26.57 -9.36
C LEU A 127 0.75 27.21 -7.96
N ASP A 128 0.31 28.45 -7.93
CA ASP A 128 0.08 29.19 -6.69
C ASP A 128 -0.80 28.43 -5.69
N LEU A 129 -0.41 28.41 -4.42
CA LEU A 129 -1.14 27.78 -3.30
C LEU A 129 -1.44 26.29 -3.56
N THR A 130 -0.62 25.65 -4.39
CA THR A 130 -0.66 24.23 -4.67
C THR A 130 0.55 23.55 -4.02
N ARG A 131 0.31 22.44 -3.35
CA ARG A 131 1.34 21.61 -2.76
C ARG A 131 1.22 20.21 -3.33
N VAL A 132 2.35 19.63 -3.69
CA VAL A 132 2.46 18.25 -4.18
C VAL A 132 3.23 17.43 -3.15
N ASP A 133 2.69 16.27 -2.81
CA ASP A 133 3.29 15.29 -1.91
C ASP A 133 3.46 13.96 -2.66
N GLY A 134 4.51 13.22 -2.35
CA GLY A 134 4.87 11.97 -3.01
C GLY A 134 6.17 12.11 -3.82
N PRO A 135 6.43 11.21 -4.79
CA PRO A 135 5.60 10.08 -5.18
C PRO A 135 5.62 8.94 -4.15
N TRP A 136 4.52 8.21 -4.06
CA TRP A 136 4.45 6.91 -3.40
C TRP A 136 4.39 5.83 -4.48
N TRP A 137 5.47 5.09 -4.57
CA TRP A 137 5.61 4.00 -5.51
C TRP A 137 4.83 2.78 -5.03
N ALA A 138 4.17 2.09 -5.95
CA ALA A 138 3.35 0.94 -5.58
C ALA A 138 3.22 -0.07 -6.74
N LEU A 139 2.79 -1.28 -6.38
CA LEU A 139 2.26 -2.27 -7.31
C LEU A 139 0.74 -2.15 -7.37
N ARG A 140 0.16 -2.54 -8.49
CA ARG A 140 -1.29 -2.71 -8.58
C ARG A 140 -1.77 -3.85 -7.68
N PRO A 141 -3.00 -3.79 -7.16
CA PRO A 141 -3.57 -4.88 -6.34
C PRO A 141 -3.58 -6.23 -7.06
N ASP A 142 -3.72 -6.25 -8.37
CA ASP A 142 -3.74 -7.42 -9.24
C ASP A 142 -2.39 -7.73 -9.89
N SER A 143 -1.32 -7.06 -9.45
CA SER A 143 0.03 -7.29 -9.95
C SER A 143 0.40 -8.78 -10.00
N PRO A 144 0.96 -9.27 -11.11
CA PRO A 144 1.43 -10.66 -11.24
C PRO A 144 2.51 -11.02 -10.21
N SER A 145 3.23 -10.03 -9.68
CA SER A 145 4.28 -10.21 -8.66
C SER A 145 3.74 -10.83 -7.38
N HIS A 146 2.51 -10.51 -6.97
CA HIS A 146 1.86 -11.15 -5.81
C HIS A 146 1.63 -12.64 -6.02
N ARG A 147 1.22 -13.06 -7.22
CA ARG A 147 1.05 -14.47 -7.58
C ARG A 147 2.40 -15.18 -7.63
N GLN A 148 3.41 -14.54 -8.22
CA GLN A 148 4.76 -15.08 -8.31
C GLN A 148 5.35 -15.34 -6.92
N ALA A 149 5.21 -14.40 -6.00
CA ALA A 149 5.67 -14.55 -4.62
C ALA A 149 4.99 -15.76 -3.93
N ARG A 150 3.65 -15.89 -4.03
CA ARG A 150 2.93 -17.05 -3.46
C ARG A 150 3.41 -18.37 -4.06
N GLN A 151 3.60 -18.44 -5.38
CA GLN A 151 4.09 -19.64 -6.05
C GLN A 151 5.52 -20.00 -5.60
N GLN A 152 6.35 -19.01 -5.39
CA GLN A 152 7.72 -19.23 -4.91
C GLN A 152 7.73 -19.71 -3.46
N ALA A 153 6.90 -19.13 -2.58
CA ALA A 153 6.77 -19.58 -1.20
C ALA A 153 6.32 -21.04 -1.11
N VAL A 154 5.40 -21.48 -1.98
CA VAL A 154 4.98 -22.90 -2.03
C VAL A 154 6.12 -23.81 -2.49
N ARG A 155 6.88 -23.42 -3.53
CA ARG A 155 8.02 -24.21 -3.99
C ARG A 155 9.08 -24.33 -2.91
N GLU A 156 9.35 -23.27 -2.19
CA GLU A 156 10.31 -23.23 -1.09
C GLU A 156 9.86 -24.12 0.06
N ALA A 157 8.57 -24.14 0.43
CA ALA A 157 8.03 -25.06 1.42
C ALA A 157 8.25 -26.52 1.03
N VAL A 158 7.97 -26.87 -0.23
CA VAL A 158 8.20 -28.25 -0.75
C VAL A 158 9.68 -28.60 -0.73
N GLN A 159 10.55 -27.68 -1.15
CA GLN A 159 12.00 -27.91 -1.17
C GLN A 159 12.54 -28.12 0.24
N ARG A 160 12.17 -27.26 1.17
CA ARG A 160 12.57 -27.38 2.59
C ARG A 160 12.11 -28.69 3.21
N ALA A 161 10.87 -29.11 2.91
CA ALA A 161 10.38 -30.41 3.38
C ALA A 161 11.17 -31.61 2.82
N ARG A 162 11.57 -31.54 1.53
CA ARG A 162 12.43 -32.56 0.91
C ARG A 162 13.82 -32.64 1.58
N GLU A 163 14.43 -31.50 1.83
CA GLU A 163 15.73 -31.42 2.49
C GLU A 163 15.72 -32.05 3.89
N TYR A 164 14.64 -31.83 4.66
CA TYR A 164 14.48 -32.49 5.96
C TYR A 164 14.23 -33.99 5.83
N ALA A 165 13.43 -34.42 4.86
CA ALA A 165 13.20 -35.85 4.63
C ALA A 165 14.50 -36.55 4.21
N GLU A 166 15.26 -35.96 3.32
CA GLU A 166 16.58 -36.45 2.88
C GLU A 166 17.58 -36.54 4.04
N ALA A 167 17.65 -35.53 4.91
CA ALA A 167 18.49 -35.54 6.10
C ALA A 167 18.14 -36.67 7.10
N LEU A 168 16.89 -37.15 7.07
CA LEU A 168 16.41 -38.30 7.85
C LEU A 168 16.52 -39.64 7.09
N GLY A 169 17.14 -39.65 5.91
CA GLY A 169 17.27 -40.86 5.08
C GLY A 169 15.95 -41.35 4.49
N THR A 170 14.96 -40.48 4.32
CA THR A 170 13.61 -40.83 3.85
C THR A 170 13.14 -39.90 2.71
N THR A 171 11.89 -40.05 2.28
CA THR A 171 11.30 -39.28 1.19
C THR A 171 9.95 -38.72 1.59
N LEU A 172 9.57 -37.57 0.99
CA LEU A 172 8.21 -37.05 1.11
C LEU A 172 7.22 -37.98 0.43
N ALA A 173 6.05 -38.15 1.06
CA ALA A 173 4.98 -39.00 0.53
C ALA A 173 3.82 -38.16 -0.02
N ALA A 174 3.22 -37.30 0.78
CA ALA A 174 2.04 -36.50 0.35
C ALA A 174 1.95 -35.16 1.07
N LEU A 175 1.34 -34.18 0.40
CA LEU A 175 0.89 -32.94 1.01
C LEU A 175 -0.39 -33.22 1.84
N VAL A 176 -0.37 -32.85 3.11
CA VAL A 176 -1.51 -33.00 4.04
C VAL A 176 -2.29 -31.69 4.13
N GLU A 177 -1.60 -30.58 4.20
CA GLU A 177 -2.17 -29.26 4.41
C GLU A 177 -1.28 -28.19 3.80
N LEU A 178 -1.92 -27.20 3.19
CA LEU A 178 -1.30 -25.94 2.78
C LEU A 178 -2.16 -24.80 3.27
N ALA A 179 -1.60 -23.92 4.08
CA ALA A 179 -2.30 -22.78 4.64
C ALA A 179 -1.55 -21.48 4.36
N ASP A 180 -2.28 -20.45 3.97
CA ASP A 180 -1.77 -19.09 3.88
C ASP A 180 -1.65 -18.48 5.30
N ILE A 181 -0.83 -17.43 5.45
CA ILE A 181 -0.68 -16.77 6.75
C ILE A 181 -2.03 -16.26 7.25
N GLY A 182 -2.34 -16.63 8.49
CA GLY A 182 -3.60 -16.23 9.16
C GLY A 182 -4.80 -17.07 8.79
N ALA A 183 -4.72 -17.98 7.81
CA ALA A 183 -5.82 -18.89 7.49
C ALA A 183 -6.06 -19.97 8.56
N GLU A 184 -5.05 -20.27 9.38
CA GLU A 184 -5.14 -21.22 10.48
C GLU A 184 -5.79 -20.64 11.75
N ASN A 185 -5.80 -19.29 11.89
CA ASN A 185 -6.32 -18.60 13.06
C ASN A 185 -7.49 -17.69 12.66
N THR A 186 -8.69 -18.04 13.08
CA THR A 186 -9.90 -17.21 12.92
C THR A 186 -9.92 -15.95 13.80
N GLN A 187 -8.80 -15.55 14.42
CA GLN A 187 -8.73 -14.30 15.17
C GLN A 187 -8.32 -13.13 14.24
N PRO A 188 -9.10 -12.03 14.24
CA PRO A 188 -8.75 -10.84 13.47
C PRO A 188 -7.43 -10.24 14.00
N TYR A 189 -6.46 -10.11 13.13
CA TYR A 189 -5.20 -9.43 13.44
C TYR A 189 -5.47 -7.92 13.55
N PRO A 190 -5.12 -7.23 14.63
CA PRO A 190 -5.26 -5.79 14.70
C PRO A 190 -4.29 -5.12 13.72
N ALA A 191 -4.84 -4.29 12.82
CA ALA A 191 -4.05 -3.51 11.88
C ALA A 191 -3.04 -2.64 12.62
N ALA A 192 -1.77 -2.74 12.24
CA ALA A 192 -0.72 -1.91 12.80
C ALA A 192 -0.96 -0.42 12.45
N PRO A 193 -0.79 0.52 13.39
CA PRO A 193 -0.96 1.93 13.10
C PRO A 193 0.17 2.43 12.21
N GLY A 194 -0.22 3.02 11.05
CA GLY A 194 0.70 3.64 10.12
C GLY A 194 1.49 4.78 10.79
N ARG A 195 2.80 4.75 10.65
CA ARG A 195 3.68 5.83 11.10
C ARG A 195 3.49 7.04 10.18
N ALA A 196 2.99 8.13 10.72
CA ALA A 196 2.98 9.43 10.06
C ALA A 196 4.42 9.96 9.96
N MET A 197 4.93 10.17 8.75
CA MET A 197 6.17 10.89 8.51
C MET A 197 5.92 12.40 8.64
N ARG A 198 6.78 13.07 9.39
CA ARG A 198 6.82 14.53 9.50
C ARG A 198 7.56 15.11 8.30
N SER A 199 6.89 15.96 7.53
CA SER A 199 7.50 16.74 6.45
C SER A 199 8.24 17.95 6.98
N MET A 200 9.48 18.17 6.54
CA MET A 200 10.22 19.43 6.74
C MET A 200 9.98 20.35 5.56
N SER A 201 9.65 21.61 5.85
CA SER A 201 9.45 22.66 4.87
C SER A 201 10.78 23.32 4.51
N PHE A 202 11.05 23.53 3.22
CA PHE A 202 12.11 24.44 2.73
C PHE A 202 11.48 25.61 1.99
N ALA A 203 12.07 26.78 2.17
CA ALA A 203 11.62 28.05 1.61
C ALA A 203 12.40 28.43 0.37
N GLY A 204 11.72 28.86 -0.64
CA GLY A 204 11.83 29.94 -1.60
C GLY A 204 13.13 30.23 -2.37
N GLY A 205 13.04 30.16 -3.69
CA GLY A 205 13.89 30.83 -4.67
C GLY A 205 13.08 31.15 -5.93
N ALA A 206 13.40 32.24 -6.62
CA ALA A 206 12.65 32.86 -7.71
C ALA A 206 12.57 32.02 -9.00
N PRO A 207 11.60 32.26 -9.92
CA PRO A 207 11.24 31.33 -10.96
C PRO A 207 12.16 31.48 -12.22
N GLU A 208 12.99 30.51 -12.41
CA GLU A 208 13.40 30.04 -13.73
C GLU A 208 12.49 28.83 -14.01
N GLU A 209 12.08 28.62 -15.27
CA GLU A 209 11.31 27.47 -15.68
C GLU A 209 12.03 26.21 -15.16
N ALA A 210 11.50 25.59 -14.10
CA ALA A 210 12.19 24.53 -13.40
C ALA A 210 12.33 23.32 -14.32
N ALA A 211 13.55 22.80 -14.48
CA ALA A 211 13.77 21.53 -15.17
C ALA A 211 12.91 20.43 -14.52
N PRO A 212 12.40 19.45 -15.30
CA PRO A 212 11.65 18.33 -14.74
C PRO A 212 12.42 17.67 -13.61
N LEU A 213 11.71 17.37 -12.52
CA LEU A 213 12.31 16.67 -11.39
C LEU A 213 12.62 15.22 -11.82
N ASP A 214 13.89 14.83 -11.70
CA ASP A 214 14.31 13.44 -11.93
C ASP A 214 13.92 12.60 -10.71
N LEU A 215 13.06 11.59 -10.93
CA LEU A 215 12.48 10.77 -9.89
C LEU A 215 12.84 9.30 -10.15
N GLU A 216 13.83 8.80 -9.42
CA GLU A 216 14.21 7.39 -9.48
C GLU A 216 13.16 6.51 -8.76
N PRO A 217 12.57 5.51 -9.45
CA PRO A 217 11.58 4.63 -8.86
C PRO A 217 12.17 3.75 -7.75
N GLU A 218 11.55 3.75 -6.57
CA GLU A 218 11.91 2.87 -5.48
C GLU A 218 11.35 1.46 -5.71
N ARG A 219 12.23 0.45 -5.64
CA ARG A 219 11.82 -0.95 -5.77
C ARG A 219 10.84 -1.36 -4.68
N GLN A 220 9.86 -2.16 -5.08
CA GLN A 220 8.81 -2.64 -4.22
C GLN A 220 9.11 -4.06 -3.72
N HIS A 221 8.92 -4.27 -2.43
CA HIS A 221 9.12 -5.56 -1.79
C HIS A 221 7.80 -6.31 -1.70
N VAL A 222 7.75 -7.49 -2.32
CA VAL A 222 6.61 -8.41 -2.24
C VAL A 222 7.01 -9.60 -1.39
N TYR A 223 6.31 -9.80 -0.30
CA TYR A 223 6.50 -10.92 0.59
C TYR A 223 5.32 -11.89 0.51
N ALA A 224 5.62 -13.19 0.50
CA ALA A 224 4.62 -14.24 0.65
C ALA A 224 5.13 -15.34 1.58
N GLN A 225 4.24 -15.94 2.33
CA GLN A 225 4.55 -17.00 3.26
C GLN A 225 3.42 -18.03 3.28
N VAL A 226 3.76 -19.31 3.34
CA VAL A 226 2.82 -20.40 3.49
C VAL A 226 3.29 -21.38 4.55
N ASN A 227 2.36 -21.99 5.26
CA ASN A 227 2.61 -23.14 6.12
C ASN A 227 2.17 -24.40 5.39
N ALA A 228 3.04 -25.42 5.36
CA ALA A 228 2.74 -26.68 4.69
C ALA A 228 3.02 -27.86 5.62
N ARG A 229 2.18 -28.87 5.57
CA ARG A 229 2.35 -30.14 6.28
C ARG A 229 2.36 -31.27 5.26
N PHE A 230 3.35 -32.13 5.42
CA PHE A 230 3.53 -33.30 4.56
C PHE A 230 3.61 -34.56 5.41
N THR A 231 3.27 -35.70 4.81
CA THR A 231 3.71 -37.00 5.29
C THR A 231 5.00 -37.41 4.64
N MET A 232 5.76 -38.27 5.28
CA MET A 232 6.97 -38.89 4.72
C MET A 232 6.96 -40.39 5.00
N ALA A 233 7.78 -41.14 4.27
CA ALA A 233 8.03 -42.54 4.58
C ALA A 233 8.72 -42.65 5.94
N PRO A 234 8.53 -43.77 6.71
CA PRO A 234 9.22 -43.96 7.98
C PRO A 234 10.73 -43.91 7.81
N PRO A 235 11.45 -43.03 8.53
CA PRO A 235 12.91 -43.05 8.52
C PRO A 235 13.46 -44.21 9.33
N GLU A 236 14.59 -44.73 8.93
CA GLU A 236 15.41 -45.69 9.76
C GLU A 236 16.36 -44.83 10.60
N LEU A 237 16.06 -44.65 11.90
CA LEU A 237 16.85 -43.84 12.85
C LEU A 237 17.81 -44.69 13.67
#